data_ddfda2d4e2365565ac7d80730c3cec0e
#
_entry.id   ddfda2d4e2365565ac7d80730c3cec0e
#
_cell.length_a   1.000
_cell.length_b   1.000
_cell.length_c   1.000
_cell.angle_alpha   90.00
_cell.angle_beta   90.00
_cell.angle_gamma   90.00
#
_symmetry.space_group_name_H-M   'P 1'
#
loop_
_entity.id
_entity.type
_entity.pdbx_description
1 polymer ?
#
loop_
_entity_poly.entity_id
_entity_poly.type
_entity_poly.pdbx_seq_one_letter_code
_entity_poly.pdbx_strand_id
1 'polypeptide(L)'
;IGGKIPFTGTFANFSTGRVYDQIRQSIAYSGKNVKICASHAGLTLGEDGATHQILEDIGMMKMLPGMTVINPCDYNQTKAATIAIAKHIGPVYLRFGRPSWPVFIPENTPFEIGKALLLNEGSDVSIFATGHLVWKAIEAGMALADMGISAEIINIHTIKPLDEKAVIQSVSKTGCAVTAEEHQINGGLGDSICQLLARHSPSPVEMVGVKDTFGESGTPDALMTKYGLDSKNIVFAVEQVLQRKKELAG
;
A
#
# COMPACT_ATOMS: atom_id res chain seq x y z
N ILE A 1 8.91 1.13 28.69
CA ILE A 1 9.58 0.94 29.99
C ILE A 1 8.53 0.80 31.10
N GLY A 2 7.49 1.65 31.16
CA GLY A 2 6.45 1.60 32.19
C GLY A 2 5.29 0.65 31.94
N GLY A 3 5.41 -0.32 31.04
CA GLY A 3 4.36 -1.30 30.70
C GLY A 3 3.19 -0.74 29.88
N LYS A 4 3.22 0.54 29.50
CA LYS A 4 2.21 1.15 28.63
C LYS A 4 2.57 0.96 27.16
N ILE A 5 1.54 0.92 26.29
CA ILE A 5 1.68 0.87 24.83
C ILE A 5 1.37 2.26 24.30
N PRO A 6 2.39 3.07 23.92
CA PRO A 6 2.13 4.40 23.38
C PRO A 6 1.64 4.30 21.93
N PHE A 7 0.58 5.06 21.62
CA PHE A 7 0.12 5.40 20.28
C PHE A 7 0.46 6.85 20.03
N THR A 8 1.34 7.12 19.08
CA THR A 8 1.66 8.49 18.66
C THR A 8 0.76 8.89 17.50
N GLY A 9 0.47 10.17 17.34
CA GLY A 9 -0.38 10.66 16.25
C GLY A 9 0.03 12.04 15.78
N THR A 10 0.43 12.15 14.51
CA THR A 10 0.66 13.39 13.78
C THR A 10 0.67 13.10 12.28
N PHE A 11 0.93 14.09 11.44
CA PHE A 11 1.07 13.90 10.00
C PHE A 11 2.22 12.94 9.68
N ALA A 12 2.04 12.11 8.66
CA ALA A 12 3.00 11.06 8.29
C ALA A 12 4.40 11.61 8.01
N ASN A 13 4.53 12.77 7.36
CA ASN A 13 5.80 13.43 7.16
C ASN A 13 6.51 13.73 8.49
N PHE A 14 5.77 14.21 9.47
CA PHE A 14 6.33 14.58 10.78
C PHE A 14 6.54 13.38 11.70
N SER A 15 5.80 12.29 11.45
CA SER A 15 5.95 11.01 12.15
C SER A 15 7.11 10.17 11.62
N THR A 16 7.66 10.47 10.45
CA THR A 16 8.65 9.63 9.77
C THR A 16 9.90 10.39 9.37
N GLY A 17 9.90 11.14 8.27
CA GLY A 17 11.09 11.80 7.72
C GLY A 17 11.83 12.68 8.72
N ARG A 18 11.09 13.54 9.45
CA ARG A 18 11.66 14.48 10.42
C ARG A 18 12.29 13.82 11.64
N VAL A 19 11.82 12.65 12.04
CA VAL A 19 12.20 11.93 13.27
C VAL A 19 12.74 10.53 13.00
N TYR A 20 13.22 10.28 11.79
CA TYR A 20 13.62 8.95 11.36
C TYR A 20 14.71 8.33 12.24
N ASP A 21 15.75 9.10 12.60
CA ASP A 21 16.80 8.59 13.47
C ASP A 21 16.28 8.22 14.86
N GLN A 22 15.39 9.03 15.44
CA GLN A 22 14.78 8.75 16.74
C GLN A 22 13.93 7.47 16.69
N ILE A 23 13.18 7.26 15.60
CA ILE A 23 12.43 6.02 15.42
C ILE A 23 13.37 4.83 15.30
N ARG A 24 14.43 4.98 14.49
CA ARG A 24 15.44 3.94 14.28
C ARG A 24 16.11 3.54 15.61
N GLN A 25 16.62 4.50 16.38
CA GLN A 25 17.38 4.25 17.59
C GLN A 25 16.49 3.90 18.79
N SER A 26 15.51 4.75 19.05
CA SER A 26 14.73 4.68 20.29
C SER A 26 13.54 3.73 20.23
N ILE A 27 13.08 3.35 19.04
CA ILE A 27 11.92 2.48 18.87
C ILE A 27 12.34 1.15 18.25
N ALA A 28 12.82 1.14 17.01
CA ALA A 28 13.09 -0.09 16.26
C ALA A 28 14.29 -0.84 16.84
N TYR A 29 15.46 -0.21 16.93
CA TYR A 29 16.67 -0.83 17.48
C TYR A 29 16.50 -1.28 18.94
N SER A 30 15.79 -0.48 19.74
CA SER A 30 15.49 -0.81 21.14
C SER A 30 14.35 -1.81 21.31
N GLY A 31 13.70 -2.29 20.24
CA GLY A 31 12.61 -3.24 20.28
C GLY A 31 11.38 -2.76 21.07
N LYS A 32 11.06 -1.46 21.04
CA LYS A 32 9.98 -0.89 21.86
C LYS A 32 8.61 -1.11 21.23
N ASN A 33 7.63 -1.40 22.08
CA ASN A 33 6.25 -1.62 21.67
C ASN A 33 5.51 -0.27 21.48
N VAL A 34 5.85 0.47 20.41
CA VAL A 34 5.28 1.78 20.07
C VAL A 34 4.49 1.67 18.78
N LYS A 35 3.31 2.32 18.74
CA LYS A 35 2.44 2.40 17.57
C LYS A 35 2.52 3.81 17.00
N ILE A 36 3.15 3.96 15.85
CA ILE A 36 3.29 5.22 15.12
C ILE A 36 2.09 5.33 14.20
N CYS A 37 1.06 6.08 14.61
CA CYS A 37 -0.16 6.28 13.83
C CYS A 37 -0.03 7.58 13.04
N ALA A 38 0.20 7.44 11.76
CA ALA A 38 0.59 8.51 10.86
C ALA A 38 -0.56 8.88 9.91
N SER A 39 -1.19 10.02 10.14
CA SER A 39 -2.26 10.55 9.30
C SER A 39 -1.71 11.41 8.16
N HIS A 40 -2.57 11.77 7.21
CA HIS A 40 -2.22 12.71 6.14
C HIS A 40 -1.05 12.22 5.26
N ALA A 41 -0.93 10.90 5.08
CA ALA A 41 0.08 10.32 4.21
C ALA A 41 -0.28 10.48 2.73
N GLY A 42 0.72 10.50 1.87
CA GLY A 42 0.53 10.56 0.42
C GLY A 42 0.27 11.96 -0.13
N LEU A 43 -0.16 12.01 -1.39
CA LEU A 43 -0.57 13.23 -2.10
C LEU A 43 -1.90 13.79 -1.60
N THR A 44 -2.78 12.91 -1.13
CA THR A 44 -4.13 13.26 -0.68
C THR A 44 -4.15 14.06 0.63
N LEU A 45 -2.99 14.37 1.23
CA LEU A 45 -2.89 15.47 2.18
C LEU A 45 -3.41 16.77 1.55
N GLY A 46 -3.13 17.00 0.27
CA GLY A 46 -3.82 18.01 -0.54
C GLY A 46 -3.14 19.38 -0.52
N GLU A 47 -3.87 20.39 -0.11
CA GLU A 47 -3.56 21.80 -0.30
C GLU A 47 -2.28 22.27 0.38
N ASP A 48 -1.88 21.64 1.49
CA ASP A 48 -0.65 21.99 2.23
C ASP A 48 0.62 21.70 1.40
N GLY A 49 0.52 20.87 0.37
CA GLY A 49 1.55 20.68 -0.65
C GLY A 49 2.76 19.87 -0.21
N ALA A 50 3.79 19.89 -1.04
CA ALA A 50 4.98 19.05 -0.96
C ALA A 50 5.72 19.07 0.38
N THR A 51 5.67 20.18 1.12
CA THR A 51 6.36 20.31 2.43
C THR A 51 5.68 19.51 3.55
N HIS A 52 4.42 19.14 3.35
CA HIS A 52 3.60 18.39 4.31
C HIS A 52 3.25 16.98 3.81
N GLN A 53 3.16 16.81 2.51
CA GLN A 53 3.01 15.49 1.87
C GLN A 53 4.24 14.62 2.15
N ILE A 54 4.06 13.31 2.15
CA ILE A 54 5.15 12.35 2.17
C ILE A 54 4.81 11.18 1.26
N LEU A 55 5.78 10.82 0.42
CA LEU A 55 5.66 9.78 -0.60
C LEU A 55 6.75 8.71 -0.42
N GLU A 56 7.53 8.77 0.66
CA GLU A 56 8.70 7.94 0.95
C GLU A 56 8.56 7.16 2.26
N ASP A 57 7.49 7.41 3.01
CA ASP A 57 7.28 6.93 4.38
C ASP A 57 7.22 5.40 4.48
N ILE A 58 6.54 4.74 3.54
CA ILE A 58 6.50 3.27 3.50
C ILE A 58 7.93 2.72 3.32
N GLY A 59 8.69 3.29 2.38
CA GLY A 59 10.06 2.90 2.12
C GLY A 59 10.94 3.04 3.35
N MET A 60 10.92 4.21 3.99
CA MET A 60 11.70 4.47 5.20
C MET A 60 11.35 3.51 6.34
N MET A 61 10.06 3.30 6.59
CA MET A 61 9.61 2.47 7.71
C MET A 61 9.87 0.98 7.46
N LYS A 62 9.68 0.49 6.23
CA LYS A 62 9.92 -0.93 5.93
C LYS A 62 11.40 -1.32 6.00
N MET A 63 12.33 -0.38 5.81
CA MET A 63 13.77 -0.65 5.96
C MET A 63 14.19 -0.90 7.40
N LEU A 64 13.42 -0.44 8.39
CA LEU A 64 13.77 -0.63 9.80
C LEU A 64 13.54 -2.10 10.24
N PRO A 65 14.57 -2.80 10.77
CA PRO A 65 14.38 -4.15 11.29
C PRO A 65 13.32 -4.19 12.39
N GLY A 66 12.46 -5.22 12.36
CA GLY A 66 11.40 -5.41 13.35
C GLY A 66 10.17 -4.49 13.22
N MET A 67 10.23 -3.45 12.38
CA MET A 67 9.07 -2.57 12.14
C MET A 67 8.00 -3.30 11.34
N THR A 68 6.75 -3.30 11.83
CA THR A 68 5.57 -3.70 11.07
C THR A 68 4.99 -2.48 10.36
N VAL A 69 4.63 -2.61 9.06
CA VAL A 69 4.10 -1.51 8.24
C VAL A 69 2.72 -1.87 7.72
N ILE A 70 1.72 -1.07 8.10
CA ILE A 70 0.31 -1.29 7.79
C ILE A 70 -0.27 -0.03 7.12
N ASN A 71 -0.97 -0.22 6.00
CA ASN A 71 -1.64 0.83 5.24
C ASN A 71 -3.07 0.38 4.88
N PRO A 72 -4.05 0.54 5.80
CA PRO A 72 -5.43 0.14 5.58
C PRO A 72 -6.10 0.98 4.50
N CYS A 73 -7.14 0.43 3.86
CA CYS A 73 -7.77 1.02 2.69
C CYS A 73 -9.02 1.86 2.99
N ASP A 74 -9.65 1.67 4.14
CA ASP A 74 -10.85 2.40 4.55
C ASP A 74 -10.99 2.51 6.08
N TYR A 75 -12.07 3.14 6.53
CA TYR A 75 -12.35 3.34 7.96
C TYR A 75 -12.49 2.02 8.72
N ASN A 76 -13.25 1.05 8.20
CA ASN A 76 -13.49 -0.21 8.89
C ASN A 76 -12.19 -1.01 9.03
N GLN A 77 -11.38 -1.05 7.99
CA GLN A 77 -10.08 -1.71 8.03
C GLN A 77 -9.09 -0.97 8.96
N THR A 78 -9.13 0.38 8.99
CA THR A 78 -8.31 1.17 9.92
C THR A 78 -8.69 0.89 11.38
N LYS A 79 -9.99 0.81 11.68
CA LYS A 79 -10.50 0.42 13.00
C LYS A 79 -10.00 -0.97 13.41
N ALA A 80 -10.16 -1.95 12.51
CA ALA A 80 -9.72 -3.33 12.76
C ALA A 80 -8.19 -3.42 12.94
N ALA A 81 -7.41 -2.72 12.10
CA ALA A 81 -5.96 -2.62 12.21
C ALA A 81 -5.54 -2.02 13.56
N THR A 82 -6.19 -0.95 14.00
CA THR A 82 -5.89 -0.28 15.28
C THR A 82 -6.10 -1.23 16.47
N ILE A 83 -7.16 -2.02 16.45
CA ILE A 83 -7.43 -3.04 17.48
C ILE A 83 -6.37 -4.16 17.43
N ALA A 84 -5.99 -4.59 16.21
CA ALA A 84 -5.00 -5.65 16.04
C ALA A 84 -3.61 -5.22 16.53
N ILE A 85 -3.17 -4.00 16.20
CA ILE A 85 -1.85 -3.51 16.61
C ILE A 85 -1.78 -3.24 18.13
N ALA A 86 -2.89 -2.96 18.79
CA ALA A 86 -2.92 -2.83 20.25
C ALA A 86 -2.54 -4.14 20.96
N LYS A 87 -2.82 -5.29 20.33
CA LYS A 87 -2.48 -6.63 20.83
C LYS A 87 -1.11 -7.11 20.33
N HIS A 88 -0.61 -6.55 19.26
CA HIS A 88 0.68 -6.91 18.67
C HIS A 88 1.84 -6.38 19.52
N ILE A 89 2.84 -7.19 19.80
CA ILE A 89 4.07 -6.78 20.51
C ILE A 89 5.14 -6.42 19.48
N GLY A 90 5.62 -5.19 19.54
CA GLY A 90 6.64 -4.66 18.64
C GLY A 90 6.28 -3.29 18.06
N PRO A 91 7.22 -2.65 17.37
CA PRO A 91 6.97 -1.38 16.70
C PRO A 91 6.08 -1.55 15.49
N VAL A 92 5.12 -0.65 15.35
CA VAL A 92 4.19 -0.61 14.21
C VAL A 92 4.10 0.79 13.64
N TYR A 93 4.18 0.90 12.34
CA TYR A 93 3.81 2.07 11.57
C TYR A 93 2.44 1.83 10.94
N LEU A 94 1.42 2.54 11.40
CA LEU A 94 0.06 2.55 10.86
C LEU A 94 -0.15 3.82 10.06
N ARG A 95 -0.28 3.70 8.75
CA ARG A 95 -0.40 4.78 7.78
C ARG A 95 -1.85 4.96 7.35
N PHE A 96 -2.33 6.19 7.25
CA PHE A 96 -3.63 6.50 6.65
C PHE A 96 -3.67 7.92 6.09
N GLY A 97 -4.56 8.15 5.11
CA GLY A 97 -4.72 9.44 4.44
C GLY A 97 -5.55 10.45 5.22
N ARG A 98 -5.78 11.64 4.60
CA ARG A 98 -6.57 12.75 5.16
C ARG A 98 -8.03 12.73 4.74
N PRO A 99 -8.37 12.55 3.43
CA PRO A 99 -9.75 12.73 2.97
C PRO A 99 -10.66 11.61 3.45
N SER A 100 -11.95 11.91 3.48
CA SER A 100 -12.97 10.87 3.56
C SER A 100 -12.89 9.98 2.33
N TRP A 101 -12.91 8.66 2.55
CA TRP A 101 -12.77 7.66 1.50
C TRP A 101 -13.97 6.70 1.55
N PRO A 102 -14.37 6.10 0.44
CA PRO A 102 -15.43 5.10 0.44
C PRO A 102 -15.16 4.00 1.46
N VAL A 103 -16.19 3.61 2.21
CA VAL A 103 -16.12 2.49 3.16
C VAL A 103 -16.74 1.29 2.47
N PHE A 104 -15.92 0.31 2.12
CA PHE A 104 -16.34 -0.85 1.32
C PHE A 104 -15.96 -2.19 1.96
N ILE A 105 -15.04 -2.18 2.93
CA ILE A 105 -14.74 -3.39 3.72
C ILE A 105 -15.83 -3.57 4.77
N PRO A 106 -16.50 -4.74 4.85
CA PRO A 106 -17.47 -5.01 5.90
C PRO A 106 -16.89 -4.86 7.31
N GLU A 107 -17.66 -4.31 8.25
CA GLU A 107 -17.16 -3.98 9.60
C GLU A 107 -16.56 -5.20 10.34
N ASN A 108 -17.11 -6.38 10.10
CA ASN A 108 -16.70 -7.62 10.76
C ASN A 108 -15.65 -8.40 9.97
N THR A 109 -15.03 -7.81 8.93
CA THR A 109 -13.96 -8.49 8.18
C THR A 109 -12.76 -8.74 9.10
N PRO A 110 -12.29 -9.98 9.23
CA PRO A 110 -11.11 -10.28 10.04
C PRO A 110 -9.89 -9.52 9.56
N PHE A 111 -9.10 -8.98 10.50
CA PHE A 111 -7.83 -8.33 10.21
C PHE A 111 -6.70 -9.11 10.88
N GLU A 112 -5.82 -9.66 10.07
CA GLU A 112 -4.64 -10.38 10.53
C GLU A 112 -3.38 -9.72 9.96
N ILE A 113 -2.47 -9.31 10.85
CA ILE A 113 -1.20 -8.68 10.43
C ILE A 113 -0.39 -9.69 9.62
N GLY A 114 0.09 -9.27 8.43
CA GLY A 114 0.86 -10.12 7.54
C GLY A 114 0.02 -10.99 6.60
N LYS A 115 -1.31 -10.80 6.58
CA LYS A 115 -2.20 -11.44 5.60
C LYS A 115 -2.72 -10.41 4.60
N ALA A 116 -2.89 -10.87 3.36
CA ALA A 116 -3.58 -10.11 2.33
C ALA A 116 -5.09 -10.42 2.33
N LEU A 117 -5.88 -9.52 1.78
CA LEU A 117 -7.32 -9.71 1.64
C LEU A 117 -7.69 -9.78 0.16
N LEU A 118 -8.17 -10.93 -0.29
CA LEU A 118 -8.74 -11.10 -1.63
C LEU A 118 -10.08 -10.37 -1.69
N LEU A 119 -10.22 -9.45 -2.64
CA LEU A 119 -11.43 -8.66 -2.87
C LEU A 119 -12.20 -9.10 -4.10
N ASN A 120 -11.50 -9.58 -5.12
CA ASN A 120 -12.10 -10.10 -6.35
C ASN A 120 -11.25 -11.23 -6.91
N GLU A 121 -11.89 -12.32 -7.29
CA GLU A 121 -11.24 -13.42 -8.01
C GLU A 121 -10.99 -13.05 -9.47
N GLY A 122 -9.89 -13.53 -10.04
CA GLY A 122 -9.56 -13.30 -11.44
C GLY A 122 -8.50 -14.27 -11.95
N SER A 123 -8.32 -14.32 -13.28
CA SER A 123 -7.44 -15.29 -13.94
C SER A 123 -6.41 -14.67 -14.90
N ASP A 124 -6.58 -13.42 -15.33
CA ASP A 124 -5.76 -12.83 -16.38
C ASP A 124 -4.59 -12.02 -15.85
N VAL A 125 -4.82 -11.27 -14.76
CA VAL A 125 -3.85 -10.36 -14.12
C VAL A 125 -4.10 -10.28 -12.61
N SER A 126 -3.05 -10.14 -11.81
CA SER A 126 -3.12 -9.84 -10.38
C SER A 126 -2.94 -8.32 -10.14
N ILE A 127 -3.85 -7.69 -9.41
CA ILE A 127 -3.73 -6.29 -8.99
C ILE A 127 -3.53 -6.26 -7.47
N PHE A 128 -2.33 -5.87 -7.03
CA PHE A 128 -1.98 -5.70 -5.63
C PHE A 128 -2.06 -4.21 -5.27
N ALA A 129 -3.02 -3.84 -4.46
CA ALA A 129 -3.21 -2.45 -4.07
C ALA A 129 -3.11 -2.26 -2.56
N THR A 130 -2.77 -1.05 -2.12
CA THR A 130 -2.69 -0.69 -0.70
C THR A 130 -3.27 0.71 -0.44
N GLY A 131 -3.82 0.93 0.76
CA GLY A 131 -4.40 2.21 1.15
C GLY A 131 -5.51 2.67 0.20
N HIS A 132 -5.51 3.95 -0.14
CA HIS A 132 -6.54 4.55 -1.00
C HIS A 132 -6.62 3.92 -2.40
N LEU A 133 -5.51 3.39 -2.91
CA LEU A 133 -5.48 2.78 -4.24
C LEU A 133 -6.26 1.46 -4.32
N VAL A 134 -6.65 0.86 -3.19
CA VAL A 134 -7.52 -0.33 -3.20
C VAL A 134 -8.88 -0.02 -3.81
N TRP A 135 -9.48 1.14 -3.47
CA TRP A 135 -10.74 1.56 -4.09
C TRP A 135 -10.57 1.78 -5.61
N LYS A 136 -9.47 2.44 -6.01
CA LYS A 136 -9.15 2.65 -7.42
C LYS A 136 -8.90 1.35 -8.18
N ALA A 137 -8.34 0.34 -7.52
CA ALA A 137 -8.20 -1.00 -8.09
C ALA A 137 -9.56 -1.70 -8.28
N ILE A 138 -10.52 -1.52 -7.36
CA ILE A 138 -11.89 -2.03 -7.52
C ILE A 138 -12.58 -1.35 -8.72
N GLU A 139 -12.51 -0.01 -8.81
CA GLU A 139 -13.05 0.73 -9.97
C GLU A 139 -12.41 0.27 -11.29
N ALA A 140 -11.09 0.04 -11.31
CA ALA A 140 -10.39 -0.50 -12.47
C ALA A 140 -10.85 -1.92 -12.82
N GLY A 141 -11.04 -2.78 -11.81
CA GLY A 141 -11.52 -4.15 -12.01
C GLY A 141 -12.90 -4.20 -12.66
N MET A 142 -13.80 -3.28 -12.30
CA MET A 142 -15.12 -3.16 -12.97
C MET A 142 -14.95 -2.79 -14.45
N ALA A 143 -14.13 -1.78 -14.75
CA ALA A 143 -13.87 -1.38 -16.13
C ALA A 143 -13.18 -2.48 -16.95
N LEU A 144 -12.26 -3.23 -16.34
CA LEU A 144 -11.59 -4.37 -16.98
C LEU A 144 -12.56 -5.51 -17.29
N ALA A 145 -13.52 -5.78 -16.41
CA ALA A 145 -14.55 -6.78 -16.64
C ALA A 145 -15.42 -6.43 -17.86
N ASP A 146 -15.78 -5.15 -18.05
CA ASP A 146 -16.47 -4.67 -19.24
C ASP A 146 -15.64 -4.86 -20.51
N MET A 147 -14.31 -4.91 -20.40
CA MET A 147 -13.37 -5.20 -21.50
C MET A 147 -13.10 -6.70 -21.67
N GLY A 148 -13.74 -7.57 -20.87
CA GLY A 148 -13.52 -9.02 -20.89
C GLY A 148 -12.24 -9.50 -20.22
N ILE A 149 -11.61 -8.68 -19.37
CA ILE A 149 -10.38 -8.99 -18.63
C ILE A 149 -10.74 -9.35 -17.19
N SER A 150 -10.36 -10.55 -16.76
CA SER A 150 -10.61 -11.08 -15.41
C SER A 150 -9.45 -10.73 -14.47
N ALA A 151 -9.58 -9.63 -13.74
CA ALA A 151 -8.58 -9.16 -12.80
C ALA A 151 -8.79 -9.72 -11.39
N GLU A 152 -7.75 -10.31 -10.80
CA GLU A 152 -7.72 -10.65 -9.37
C GLU A 152 -7.28 -9.44 -8.57
N ILE A 153 -8.10 -8.99 -7.61
CA ILE A 153 -7.83 -7.79 -6.82
C ILE A 153 -7.53 -8.18 -5.38
N ILE A 154 -6.34 -7.83 -4.93
CA ILE A 154 -5.83 -8.19 -3.62
C ILE A 154 -5.40 -6.92 -2.87
N ASN A 155 -6.01 -6.70 -1.71
CA ASN A 155 -5.61 -5.65 -0.79
C ASN A 155 -4.43 -6.11 0.07
N ILE A 156 -3.29 -5.46 -0.11
CA ILE A 156 -2.08 -5.64 0.70
C ILE A 156 -2.08 -4.57 1.81
N HIS A 157 -2.91 -4.76 2.81
CA HIS A 157 -2.99 -3.84 3.94
C HIS A 157 -1.78 -3.93 4.89
N THR A 158 -1.05 -5.03 4.89
CA THR A 158 0.21 -5.17 5.61
C THR A 158 1.35 -5.30 4.60
N ILE A 159 2.18 -4.26 4.50
CA ILE A 159 3.30 -4.21 3.56
C ILE A 159 4.51 -4.95 4.13
N LYS A 160 4.66 -4.92 5.47
CA LYS A 160 5.69 -5.65 6.19
C LYS A 160 5.13 -6.17 7.54
N PRO A 161 5.15 -7.50 7.79
CA PRO A 161 5.55 -8.54 6.84
C PRO A 161 4.58 -8.66 5.66
N LEU A 162 5.09 -8.94 4.47
CA LEU A 162 4.28 -9.19 3.28
C LEU A 162 3.68 -10.60 3.33
N ASP A 163 2.45 -10.79 2.85
CA ASP A 163 1.88 -12.12 2.60
C ASP A 163 2.46 -12.72 1.31
N GLU A 164 3.70 -13.19 1.41
CA GLU A 164 4.45 -13.75 0.28
C GLU A 164 3.69 -14.90 -0.41
N LYS A 165 2.99 -15.72 0.40
CA LYS A 165 2.23 -16.85 -0.12
C LYS A 165 1.06 -16.40 -1.00
N ALA A 166 0.29 -15.42 -0.55
CA ALA A 166 -0.83 -14.88 -1.32
C ALA A 166 -0.35 -14.27 -2.64
N VAL A 167 0.74 -13.50 -2.62
CA VAL A 167 1.32 -12.90 -3.83
C VAL A 167 1.79 -13.96 -4.81
N ILE A 168 2.56 -14.95 -4.36
CA ILE A 168 3.07 -16.02 -5.24
C ILE A 168 1.91 -16.84 -5.82
N GLN A 169 0.92 -17.22 -5.01
CA GLN A 169 -0.23 -18.00 -5.48
C GLN A 169 -1.03 -17.26 -6.55
N SER A 170 -1.28 -15.96 -6.33
CA SER A 170 -2.00 -15.13 -7.28
C SER A 170 -1.25 -15.03 -8.62
N VAL A 171 0.04 -14.66 -8.58
CA VAL A 171 0.82 -14.49 -9.81
C VAL A 171 1.09 -15.82 -10.52
N SER A 172 1.22 -16.92 -9.79
CA SER A 172 1.33 -18.26 -10.40
C SER A 172 0.08 -18.62 -11.22
N LYS A 173 -1.09 -18.11 -10.83
CA LYS A 173 -2.35 -18.29 -11.57
C LYS A 173 -2.45 -17.32 -12.76
N THR A 174 -2.14 -16.07 -12.56
CA THR A 174 -2.39 -14.98 -13.52
C THR A 174 -1.21 -14.67 -14.45
N GLY A 175 0.01 -15.06 -14.08
CA GLY A 175 1.23 -14.89 -14.87
C GLY A 175 1.77 -13.46 -14.99
N CYS A 176 1.10 -12.44 -14.41
CA CYS A 176 1.57 -11.06 -14.42
C CYS A 176 0.88 -10.25 -13.31
N ALA A 177 1.44 -9.09 -12.98
CA ALA A 177 0.89 -8.27 -11.91
C ALA A 177 0.93 -6.76 -12.19
N VAL A 178 0.01 -6.04 -11.55
CA VAL A 178 0.05 -4.58 -11.38
C VAL A 178 0.08 -4.28 -9.90
N THR A 179 0.91 -3.32 -9.46
CA THR A 179 0.87 -2.79 -8.10
C THR A 179 0.33 -1.37 -8.10
N ALA A 180 -0.43 -1.00 -7.06
CA ALA A 180 -1.03 0.33 -6.96
C ALA A 180 -0.89 0.88 -5.53
N GLU A 181 -0.22 2.04 -5.41
CA GLU A 181 0.08 2.68 -4.14
C GLU A 181 0.17 4.20 -4.25
N GLU A 182 -0.29 4.90 -3.23
CA GLU A 182 -0.13 6.35 -3.09
C GLU A 182 1.21 6.66 -2.40
N HIS A 183 2.30 6.36 -3.11
CA HIS A 183 3.69 6.43 -2.65
C HIS A 183 4.60 6.50 -3.88
N GLN A 184 5.89 6.79 -3.70
CA GLN A 184 6.87 6.58 -4.77
C GLN A 184 6.86 5.11 -5.24
N ILE A 185 7.04 4.88 -6.54
CA ILE A 185 7.23 3.52 -7.06
C ILE A 185 8.49 2.87 -6.47
N ASN A 186 9.50 3.69 -6.15
CA ASN A 186 10.74 3.24 -5.50
C ASN A 186 10.52 3.08 -3.99
N GLY A 187 10.89 1.94 -3.45
CA GLY A 187 10.87 1.68 -2.01
C GLY A 187 9.50 1.29 -1.42
N GLY A 188 8.40 1.33 -2.19
CA GLY A 188 7.05 1.06 -1.72
C GLY A 188 6.63 -0.41 -1.77
N LEU A 189 5.33 -0.62 -1.99
CA LEU A 189 4.70 -1.95 -2.18
C LEU A 189 5.24 -2.63 -3.45
N GLY A 190 5.31 -1.88 -4.56
CA GLY A 190 5.78 -2.39 -5.84
C GLY A 190 7.15 -3.03 -5.74
N ASP A 191 8.11 -2.36 -5.10
CA ASP A 191 9.44 -2.93 -4.85
C ASP A 191 9.39 -4.23 -4.06
N SER A 192 8.56 -4.30 -3.02
CA SER A 192 8.45 -5.52 -2.21
C SER A 192 7.93 -6.70 -3.02
N ILE A 193 6.94 -6.45 -3.89
CA ILE A 193 6.37 -7.47 -4.78
C ILE A 193 7.39 -7.87 -5.86
N CYS A 194 8.04 -6.91 -6.49
CA CYS A 194 9.07 -7.21 -7.50
C CYS A 194 10.23 -8.02 -6.92
N GLN A 195 10.73 -7.67 -5.72
CA GLN A 195 11.77 -8.43 -5.04
C GLN A 195 11.33 -9.87 -4.73
N LEU A 196 10.10 -10.07 -4.30
CA LEU A 196 9.54 -11.39 -4.03
C LEU A 196 9.43 -12.21 -5.32
N LEU A 197 8.82 -11.63 -6.36
CA LEU A 197 8.61 -12.32 -7.63
C LEU A 197 9.92 -12.65 -8.33
N ALA A 198 10.91 -11.77 -8.34
CA ALA A 198 12.22 -12.03 -8.93
C ALA A 198 12.89 -13.26 -8.33
N ARG A 199 12.63 -13.59 -7.06
CA ARG A 199 13.23 -14.74 -6.36
C ARG A 199 12.42 -16.04 -6.49
N HIS A 200 11.10 -15.95 -6.63
CA HIS A 200 10.22 -17.13 -6.46
C HIS A 200 9.32 -17.42 -7.66
N SER A 201 8.93 -16.41 -8.44
CA SER A 201 8.02 -16.55 -9.59
C SER A 201 8.22 -15.37 -10.56
N PRO A 202 9.37 -15.31 -11.27
CA PRO A 202 9.67 -14.20 -12.18
C PRO A 202 8.53 -13.96 -13.16
N SER A 203 7.95 -12.77 -13.11
CA SER A 203 6.77 -12.41 -13.89
C SER A 203 6.78 -10.92 -14.22
N PRO A 204 6.21 -10.47 -15.33
CA PRO A 204 6.10 -9.05 -15.64
C PRO A 204 5.24 -8.33 -14.61
N VAL A 205 5.71 -7.17 -14.17
CA VAL A 205 5.03 -6.27 -13.22
C VAL A 205 5.01 -4.86 -13.79
N GLU A 206 3.84 -4.20 -13.73
CA GLU A 206 3.69 -2.76 -13.90
C GLU A 206 3.36 -2.10 -12.57
N MET A 207 3.84 -0.86 -12.36
CA MET A 207 3.66 -0.15 -11.10
C MET A 207 2.89 1.15 -11.30
N VAL A 208 1.80 1.32 -10.57
CA VAL A 208 1.05 2.57 -10.43
C VAL A 208 1.41 3.21 -9.10
N GLY A 209 2.11 4.32 -9.17
CA GLY A 209 2.64 5.10 -8.05
C GLY A 209 3.28 6.38 -8.56
N VAL A 210 3.80 7.20 -7.65
CA VAL A 210 4.48 8.46 -8.01
C VAL A 210 5.86 8.14 -8.60
N LYS A 211 6.18 8.79 -9.73
CA LYS A 211 7.35 8.47 -10.55
C LYS A 211 8.48 9.47 -10.33
N ASP A 212 9.19 9.33 -9.21
CA ASP A 212 10.40 10.10 -8.86
C ASP A 212 10.19 11.62 -8.93
N THR A 213 9.07 12.08 -8.36
CA THR A 213 8.76 13.50 -8.26
C THR A 213 8.20 13.84 -6.88
N PHE A 214 8.38 15.07 -6.43
CA PHE A 214 7.67 15.58 -5.27
C PHE A 214 6.21 15.87 -5.62
N GLY A 215 5.37 15.93 -4.59
CA GLY A 215 4.01 16.41 -4.72
C GLY A 215 3.93 17.93 -4.87
N GLU A 216 2.72 18.47 -4.84
CA GLU A 216 2.42 19.90 -4.93
C GLU A 216 1.09 20.21 -4.25
N SER A 217 0.76 21.49 -4.10
CA SER A 217 -0.54 21.92 -3.59
C SER A 217 -1.65 21.68 -4.62
N GLY A 218 -2.77 21.15 -4.14
CA GLY A 218 -3.94 20.90 -4.98
C GLY A 218 -5.03 20.15 -4.20
N THR A 219 -6.20 20.00 -4.78
CA THR A 219 -7.22 19.15 -4.18
C THR A 219 -6.82 17.68 -4.31
N PRO A 220 -7.17 16.80 -3.36
CA PRO A 220 -6.83 15.38 -3.41
C PRO A 220 -7.14 14.72 -4.75
N ASP A 221 -8.34 14.91 -5.29
CA ASP A 221 -8.76 14.29 -6.55
C ASP A 221 -7.96 14.81 -7.77
N ALA A 222 -7.66 16.12 -7.80
CA ALA A 222 -6.85 16.70 -8.87
C ALA A 222 -5.42 16.15 -8.83
N LEU A 223 -4.85 15.99 -7.64
CA LEU A 223 -3.51 15.41 -7.45
C LEU A 223 -3.49 13.94 -7.85
N MET A 224 -4.47 13.13 -7.39
CA MET A 224 -4.56 11.73 -7.79
C MET A 224 -4.60 11.57 -9.30
N THR A 225 -5.43 12.37 -9.99
CA THR A 225 -5.52 12.35 -11.45
C THR A 225 -4.21 12.81 -12.12
N LYS A 226 -3.62 13.93 -11.67
CA LYS A 226 -2.39 14.48 -12.24
C LYS A 226 -1.21 13.53 -12.14
N TYR A 227 -1.09 12.83 -11.02
CA TYR A 227 0.01 11.88 -10.77
C TYR A 227 -0.30 10.47 -11.26
N GLY A 228 -1.44 10.25 -11.92
CA GLY A 228 -1.81 8.96 -12.49
C GLY A 228 -2.16 7.90 -11.47
N LEU A 229 -2.69 8.30 -10.32
CA LEU A 229 -3.10 7.42 -9.22
C LEU A 229 -4.61 7.16 -9.24
N ASP A 230 -5.16 6.90 -10.41
CA ASP A 230 -6.58 6.67 -10.62
C ASP A 230 -6.85 5.30 -11.29
N SER A 231 -8.13 4.95 -11.39
CA SER A 231 -8.54 3.68 -12.00
C SER A 231 -8.16 3.55 -13.47
N LYS A 232 -8.15 4.65 -14.23
CA LYS A 232 -7.78 4.65 -15.66
C LYS A 232 -6.31 4.27 -15.86
N ASN A 233 -5.44 4.78 -14.99
CA ASN A 233 -4.02 4.45 -15.05
C ASN A 233 -3.74 3.00 -14.60
N ILE A 234 -4.55 2.45 -13.69
CA ILE A 234 -4.49 1.03 -13.33
C ILE A 234 -4.93 0.16 -14.53
N VAL A 235 -6.02 0.52 -15.22
CA VAL A 235 -6.45 -0.17 -16.45
C VAL A 235 -5.35 -0.13 -17.50
N PHE A 236 -4.77 1.03 -17.77
CA PHE A 236 -3.66 1.16 -18.71
C PHE A 236 -2.45 0.29 -18.32
N ALA A 237 -2.07 0.26 -17.05
CA ALA A 237 -1.00 -0.61 -16.56
C ALA A 237 -1.32 -2.10 -16.75
N VAL A 238 -2.60 -2.50 -16.60
CA VAL A 238 -3.04 -3.87 -16.90
C VAL A 238 -2.87 -4.19 -18.38
N GLU A 239 -3.28 -3.30 -19.29
CA GLU A 239 -3.09 -3.51 -20.73
C GLU A 239 -1.61 -3.70 -21.07
N GLN A 240 -0.74 -2.84 -20.50
CA GLN A 240 0.72 -2.93 -20.72
C GLN A 240 1.31 -4.25 -20.20
N VAL A 241 0.95 -4.66 -18.99
CA VAL A 241 1.50 -5.89 -18.42
C VAL A 241 1.00 -7.15 -19.14
N LEU A 242 -0.25 -7.13 -19.62
CA LEU A 242 -0.80 -8.24 -20.42
C LEU A 242 -0.11 -8.35 -21.78
N GLN A 243 0.23 -7.23 -22.41
CA GLN A 243 1.01 -7.25 -23.63
C GLN A 243 2.42 -7.82 -23.40
N ARG A 244 3.12 -7.33 -22.37
CA ARG A 244 4.45 -7.86 -21.99
C ARG A 244 4.41 -9.34 -21.66
N LYS A 245 3.35 -9.82 -21.01
CA LYS A 245 3.16 -11.26 -20.73
C LYS A 245 3.09 -12.07 -22.03
N LYS A 246 2.39 -11.58 -23.06
CA LYS A 246 2.31 -12.25 -24.37
C LYS A 246 3.66 -12.28 -25.08
N GLU A 247 4.41 -11.19 -25.05
CA GLU A 247 5.73 -11.07 -25.66
C GLU A 247 6.77 -12.01 -25.03
N LEU A 248 6.64 -12.31 -23.73
CA LEU A 248 7.52 -13.24 -23.02
C LEU A 248 7.14 -14.70 -23.19
N ALA A 249 5.92 -14.98 -23.66
CA ALA A 249 5.42 -16.34 -23.90
C ALA A 249 5.63 -16.83 -25.33
N GLY A 250 5.96 -15.95 -26.27
CA GLY A 250 6.25 -16.26 -27.68
C GLY A 250 7.72 -16.28 -27.97
#